data_6b3a593ee92cc2de22cdad558d7aeb30
#
_entry.id   6b3a593ee92cc2de22cdad558d7aeb30
#
_cell.length_a   1.000
_cell.length_b   1.000
_cell.length_c   1.000
_cell.angle_alpha   90.00
_cell.angle_beta   90.00
_cell.angle_gamma   90.00
#
_symmetry.space_group_name_H-M   'P 1'
#
loop_
_entity.id
_entity.type
_entity.pdbx_description
1 polymer ?
#
loop_
_entity_poly.entity_id
_entity_poly.type
_entity_poly.pdbx_seq_one_letter_code
_entity_poly.pdbx_strand_id
1 'polypeptide(L)'
;MARFFCFERSQKSKKKYDKNLLLNQLQIWELSLYLHSRKNLAMANQIKGKISQIIGPVIDVIFTDVETLPRIYDALEITKTDGNKVILEVEQHIGEDSVRCIAMDATDGLQRGQEVVSQGRQITMPTGEAVY
;
A
#
# COMPACT_ATOMS: atom_id res chain seq x y z
N MET A 1 62.93 -20.53 -51.40
CA MET A 1 62.75 -19.58 -50.29
C MET A 1 61.34 -19.76 -49.75
N ALA A 2 61.20 -20.47 -48.72
CA ALA A 2 59.88 -20.68 -48.06
C ALA A 2 59.80 -19.80 -46.82
N ARG A 3 58.88 -18.83 -46.81
CA ARG A 3 58.53 -18.11 -45.60
C ARG A 3 57.37 -18.81 -44.95
N PHE A 4 57.65 -19.44 -43.81
CA PHE A 4 56.62 -19.96 -42.93
C PHE A 4 55.95 -18.75 -42.24
N PHE A 5 54.68 -18.57 -42.55
CA PHE A 5 53.79 -17.76 -41.73
C PHE A 5 53.26 -18.59 -40.58
N CYS A 6 53.79 -18.32 -39.40
CA CYS A 6 53.26 -18.86 -38.17
C CYS A 6 51.95 -18.14 -37.86
N PHE A 7 50.84 -18.87 -38.07
CA PHE A 7 49.53 -18.36 -37.70
C PHE A 7 49.29 -18.65 -36.23
N GLU A 8 49.53 -17.62 -35.43
CA GLU A 8 49.21 -17.66 -34.00
C GLU A 8 47.70 -17.74 -33.81
N ARG A 9 47.27 -18.94 -33.42
CA ARG A 9 45.87 -19.21 -33.06
C ARG A 9 45.59 -18.57 -31.71
N SER A 10 45.09 -17.35 -31.74
CA SER A 10 44.55 -16.64 -30.59
C SER A 10 43.47 -17.51 -29.95
N GLN A 11 43.79 -18.01 -28.78
CA GLN A 11 42.85 -18.71 -27.93
C GLN A 11 41.77 -17.73 -27.47
N LYS A 12 40.62 -17.78 -28.08
CA LYS A 12 39.38 -17.21 -27.54
C LYS A 12 39.07 -17.94 -26.23
N SER A 13 39.46 -17.32 -25.13
CA SER A 13 38.95 -17.67 -23.81
C SER A 13 37.43 -17.61 -23.84
N LYS A 14 36.76 -18.76 -23.96
CA LYS A 14 35.34 -18.91 -23.71
C LYS A 14 35.13 -18.67 -22.22
N LYS A 15 34.77 -17.44 -21.83
CA LYS A 15 34.19 -17.18 -20.52
C LYS A 15 32.97 -18.09 -20.40
N LYS A 16 33.12 -19.14 -19.62
CA LYS A 16 32.05 -20.03 -19.21
C LYS A 16 31.16 -19.18 -18.29
N TYR A 17 30.08 -18.63 -18.86
CA TYR A 17 29.07 -17.95 -18.08
C TYR A 17 28.45 -18.99 -17.16
N ASP A 18 28.61 -18.77 -15.88
CA ASP A 18 28.06 -19.65 -14.86
C ASP A 18 26.55 -19.55 -14.94
N LYS A 19 25.89 -20.61 -15.45
CA LYS A 19 24.43 -20.67 -15.59
C LYS A 19 23.73 -20.45 -14.25
N ASN A 20 24.39 -20.76 -13.14
CA ASN A 20 23.87 -20.55 -11.80
C ASN A 20 23.82 -19.07 -11.41
N LEU A 21 24.73 -18.23 -11.93
CA LEU A 21 24.71 -16.78 -11.67
C LEU A 21 23.56 -16.10 -12.40
N LEU A 22 23.26 -16.53 -13.64
CA LEU A 22 22.15 -16.03 -14.43
C LEU A 22 20.78 -16.44 -13.85
N LEU A 23 20.67 -17.66 -13.33
CA LEU A 23 19.46 -18.15 -12.67
C LEU A 23 19.18 -17.38 -11.37
N ASN A 24 20.20 -17.05 -10.58
CA ASN A 24 20.05 -16.24 -9.39
C ASN A 24 19.63 -14.80 -9.71
N GLN A 25 20.17 -14.20 -10.77
CA GLN A 25 19.75 -12.85 -11.17
C GLN A 25 18.30 -12.81 -11.67
N LEU A 26 17.86 -13.81 -12.43
CA LEU A 26 16.47 -13.91 -12.89
C LEU A 26 15.50 -14.13 -11.73
N GLN A 27 15.85 -14.97 -10.75
CA GLN A 27 15.01 -15.16 -9.55
C GLN A 27 14.89 -13.89 -8.70
N ILE A 28 15.96 -13.11 -8.56
CA ILE A 28 15.92 -11.85 -7.83
C ILE A 28 15.06 -10.82 -8.57
N TRP A 29 15.10 -10.78 -9.90
CA TRP A 29 14.25 -9.92 -10.71
C TRP A 29 12.77 -10.30 -10.63
N GLU A 30 12.44 -11.58 -10.70
CA GLU A 30 11.06 -12.07 -10.53
C GLU A 30 10.54 -11.79 -9.12
N LEU A 31 11.38 -12.01 -8.09
CA LEU A 31 11.00 -11.69 -6.72
C LEU A 31 10.79 -10.18 -6.52
N SER A 32 11.63 -9.36 -7.13
CA SER A 32 11.51 -7.89 -7.08
C SER A 32 10.24 -7.41 -7.80
N LEU A 33 9.94 -7.96 -8.98
CA LEU A 33 8.70 -7.68 -9.71
C LEU A 33 7.46 -8.15 -8.95
N TYR A 34 7.52 -9.33 -8.34
CA TYR A 34 6.45 -9.87 -7.52
C TYR A 34 6.17 -9.03 -6.27
N LEU A 35 7.23 -8.57 -5.57
CA LEU A 35 7.13 -7.67 -4.43
C LEU A 35 6.64 -6.28 -4.84
N HIS A 36 7.06 -5.79 -6.00
CA HIS A 36 6.59 -4.49 -6.53
C HIS A 36 5.13 -4.56 -6.96
N SER A 37 4.73 -5.67 -7.59
CA SER A 37 3.32 -5.94 -7.94
C SER A 37 2.43 -6.03 -6.70
N ARG A 38 2.89 -6.69 -5.63
CA ARG A 38 2.12 -6.75 -4.37
C ARG A 38 1.96 -5.38 -3.69
N LYS A 39 3.00 -4.53 -3.73
CA LYS A 39 2.88 -3.16 -3.21
C LYS A 39 1.86 -2.34 -4.01
N ASN A 40 1.83 -2.50 -5.32
CA ASN A 40 0.86 -1.81 -6.18
C ASN A 40 -0.56 -2.39 -6.05
N LEU A 41 -0.72 -3.70 -5.79
CA LEU A 41 -2.03 -4.29 -5.51
C LEU A 41 -2.60 -3.82 -4.15
N ALA A 42 -1.74 -3.63 -3.15
CA ALA A 42 -2.17 -3.09 -1.86
C ALA A 42 -2.58 -1.60 -1.94
N MET A 43 -2.05 -0.86 -2.92
CA MET A 43 -2.45 0.52 -3.21
C MET A 43 -3.66 0.64 -4.16
N ALA A 44 -3.97 -0.39 -4.95
CA ALA A 44 -5.01 -0.34 -5.98
C ALA A 44 -6.45 -0.47 -5.45
N ASN A 45 -6.63 -0.82 -4.18
CA ASN A 45 -7.95 -1.02 -3.56
C ASN A 45 -8.19 -0.13 -2.34
N GLN A 46 -7.65 1.08 -2.31
CA GLN A 46 -8.04 2.04 -1.28
C GLN A 46 -9.45 2.55 -1.58
N ILE A 47 -10.40 2.07 -0.82
CA ILE A 47 -11.77 2.54 -0.83
C ILE A 47 -11.78 3.99 -0.33
N LYS A 48 -12.26 4.91 -1.16
CA LYS A 48 -12.32 6.34 -0.85
C LYS A 48 -13.75 6.76 -0.61
N GLY A 49 -13.95 7.53 0.45
CA GLY A 49 -15.23 8.14 0.80
C GLY A 49 -15.09 9.63 1.06
N LYS A 50 -16.21 10.26 1.40
CA LYS A 50 -16.27 11.67 1.79
C LYS A 50 -17.06 11.83 3.08
N ILE A 51 -16.64 12.77 3.92
CA ILE A 51 -17.37 13.13 5.13
C ILE A 51 -18.72 13.75 4.75
N SER A 52 -19.78 13.14 5.22
CA SER A 52 -21.16 13.65 5.08
C SER A 52 -21.53 14.56 6.26
N GLN A 53 -21.28 14.07 7.47
CA GLN A 53 -21.71 14.74 8.69
C GLN A 53 -20.68 14.52 9.81
N ILE A 54 -20.53 15.52 10.67
CA ILE A 54 -19.68 15.47 11.86
C ILE A 54 -20.54 15.85 13.07
N ILE A 55 -20.60 14.95 14.04
CA ILE A 55 -21.37 15.14 15.29
C ILE A 55 -20.45 14.80 16.46
N GLY A 56 -19.65 15.78 16.92
CA GLY A 56 -18.63 15.52 17.92
C GLY A 56 -17.63 14.45 17.45
N PRO A 57 -17.46 13.34 18.19
CA PRO A 57 -16.57 12.26 17.80
C PRO A 57 -17.16 11.33 16.72
N VAL A 58 -18.45 11.45 16.41
CA VAL A 58 -19.14 10.63 15.42
C VAL A 58 -19.08 11.29 14.05
N ILE A 59 -18.62 10.54 13.06
CA ILE A 59 -18.45 11.02 11.68
C ILE A 59 -19.16 10.06 10.74
N ASP A 60 -20.09 10.58 9.97
CA ASP A 60 -20.76 9.83 8.92
C ASP A 60 -20.03 10.03 7.59
N VAL A 61 -19.65 8.94 6.94
CA VAL A 61 -18.87 8.92 5.69
C VAL A 61 -19.70 8.24 4.60
N ILE A 62 -19.73 8.86 3.42
CA ILE A 62 -20.40 8.32 2.22
C ILE A 62 -19.35 7.80 1.25
N PHE A 63 -19.62 6.63 0.67
CA PHE A 63 -18.82 5.95 -0.35
C PHE A 63 -19.66 5.80 -1.63
N THR A 64 -19.61 6.78 -2.53
CA THR A 64 -20.47 6.85 -3.72
C THR A 64 -19.99 5.99 -4.89
N ASP A 65 -18.71 5.65 -4.94
CA ASP A 65 -18.08 5.03 -6.11
C ASP A 65 -17.52 3.63 -5.82
N VAL A 66 -18.09 2.93 -4.83
CA VAL A 66 -17.56 1.63 -4.40
C VAL A 66 -18.62 0.56 -4.35
N GLU A 67 -18.29 -0.60 -4.88
CA GLU A 67 -19.15 -1.79 -4.82
C GLU A 67 -19.21 -2.40 -3.41
N THR A 68 -18.22 -2.12 -2.57
CA THR A 68 -18.08 -2.74 -1.26
C THR A 68 -17.71 -1.72 -0.20
N LEU A 69 -18.57 -1.55 0.80
CA LEU A 69 -18.30 -0.71 1.96
C LEU A 69 -17.18 -1.30 2.84
N PRO A 70 -16.43 -0.45 3.57
CA PRO A 70 -15.51 -0.90 4.61
C PRO A 70 -16.27 -1.76 5.65
N ARG A 71 -15.56 -2.74 6.19
CA ARG A 71 -16.17 -3.62 7.22
C ARG A 71 -16.27 -2.89 8.55
N ILE A 72 -17.16 -3.37 9.40
CA ILE A 72 -17.25 -2.93 10.79
C ILE A 72 -15.89 -3.20 11.46
N TYR A 73 -15.39 -2.22 12.23
CA TYR A 73 -14.07 -2.14 12.88
C TYR A 73 -12.89 -1.88 11.94
N ASP A 74 -13.12 -1.68 10.64
CA ASP A 74 -12.03 -1.23 9.76
C ASP A 74 -11.61 0.21 10.11
N ALA A 75 -10.29 0.45 9.98
CA ALA A 75 -9.73 1.76 10.18
C ALA A 75 -9.84 2.60 8.91
N LEU A 76 -10.36 3.81 9.07
CA LEU A 76 -10.37 4.86 8.05
C LEU A 76 -9.40 5.96 8.44
N GLU A 77 -8.78 6.59 7.48
CA GLU A 77 -7.84 7.67 7.69
C GLU A 77 -8.32 8.95 7.01
N ILE A 78 -8.28 10.05 7.74
CA ILE A 78 -8.51 11.40 7.24
C ILE A 78 -7.23 12.21 7.43
N THR A 79 -6.82 12.93 6.40
CA THR A 79 -5.72 13.88 6.50
C THR A 79 -6.29 15.28 6.70
N LYS A 80 -6.02 15.90 7.85
CA LYS A 80 -6.40 17.29 8.15
C LYS A 80 -5.65 18.27 7.25
N THR A 81 -6.16 19.48 7.14
CA THR A 81 -5.49 20.62 6.46
C THR A 81 -4.10 20.90 7.03
N ASP A 82 -3.88 20.63 8.30
CA ASP A 82 -2.61 20.79 9.01
C ASP A 82 -1.60 19.66 8.73
N GLY A 83 -1.98 18.69 7.89
CA GLY A 83 -1.16 17.52 7.58
C GLY A 83 -1.23 16.39 8.63
N ASN A 84 -1.91 16.62 9.74
CA ASN A 84 -2.13 15.59 10.76
C ASN A 84 -3.16 14.56 10.28
N LYS A 85 -2.96 13.31 10.67
CA LYS A 85 -3.87 12.22 10.34
C LYS A 85 -4.78 11.90 11.51
N VAL A 86 -6.06 11.73 11.23
CA VAL A 86 -7.05 11.26 12.19
C VAL A 86 -7.51 9.89 11.78
N ILE A 87 -7.49 8.97 12.71
CA ILE A 87 -7.98 7.61 12.51
C ILE A 87 -9.42 7.52 12.99
N LEU A 88 -10.26 6.94 12.17
CA LEU A 88 -11.65 6.61 12.49
C LEU A 88 -11.80 5.10 12.52
N GLU A 89 -12.72 4.62 13.33
CA GLU A 89 -13.17 3.22 13.32
C GLU A 89 -14.61 3.14 12.82
N VAL A 90 -14.87 2.23 11.90
CA VAL A 90 -16.22 1.96 11.40
C VAL A 90 -17.02 1.24 12.47
N GLU A 91 -18.09 1.88 12.96
CA GLU A 91 -18.96 1.32 14.00
C GLU A 91 -20.19 0.65 13.41
N GLN A 92 -20.81 1.28 12.42
CA GLN A 92 -22.07 0.83 11.88
C GLN A 92 -22.28 1.26 10.42
N HIS A 93 -22.93 0.41 9.62
CA HIS A 93 -23.47 0.80 8.33
C HIS A 93 -24.85 1.45 8.53
N ILE A 94 -25.04 2.68 8.01
CA ILE A 94 -26.30 3.42 8.18
C ILE A 94 -27.19 3.26 6.94
N GLY A 95 -26.61 2.94 5.79
CA GLY A 95 -27.30 2.81 4.51
C GLY A 95 -26.50 1.93 3.56
N GLU A 96 -26.89 1.96 2.29
CA GLU A 96 -26.24 1.18 1.25
C GLU A 96 -24.86 1.74 0.87
N ASP A 97 -24.64 3.03 1.06
CA ASP A 97 -23.46 3.77 0.67
C ASP A 97 -22.81 4.56 1.82
N SER A 98 -23.35 4.47 3.04
CA SER A 98 -22.92 5.29 4.16
C SER A 98 -22.58 4.48 5.40
N VAL A 99 -21.50 4.88 6.07
CA VAL A 99 -21.06 4.27 7.32
C VAL A 99 -20.92 5.31 8.42
N ARG A 100 -21.19 4.90 9.64
CA ARG A 100 -20.94 5.68 10.85
C ARG A 100 -19.63 5.24 11.47
N CYS A 101 -18.80 6.22 11.77
CA CYS A 101 -17.47 6.03 12.31
C CYS A 101 -17.29 6.81 13.60
N ILE A 102 -16.39 6.34 14.45
CA ILE A 102 -15.95 7.03 15.66
C ILE A 102 -14.51 7.48 15.46
N ALA A 103 -14.25 8.75 15.74
CA ALA A 103 -12.90 9.31 15.70
C ALA A 103 -12.13 8.91 16.96
N MET A 104 -10.90 8.42 16.75
CA MET A 104 -9.98 8.08 17.84
C MET A 104 -9.19 9.29 18.35
N ASP A 105 -9.28 10.42 17.64
CA ASP A 105 -8.59 11.64 17.95
C ASP A 105 -9.54 12.84 17.82
N ALA A 106 -9.08 14.03 18.20
CA ALA A 106 -9.87 15.26 18.11
C ALA A 106 -10.33 15.56 16.68
N THR A 107 -11.63 15.83 16.55
CA THR A 107 -12.28 16.13 15.26
C THR A 107 -12.17 17.59 14.84
N ASP A 108 -11.49 18.42 15.63
CA ASP A 108 -11.30 19.83 15.33
C ASP A 108 -10.58 20.03 14.00
N GLY A 109 -11.11 20.92 13.16
CA GLY A 109 -10.55 21.22 11.84
C GLY A 109 -10.98 20.25 10.72
N LEU A 110 -11.82 19.24 11.00
CA LEU A 110 -12.43 18.42 9.96
C LEU A 110 -13.59 19.16 9.29
N GLN A 111 -13.74 18.93 7.99
CA GLN A 111 -14.77 19.59 7.18
C GLN A 111 -15.61 18.54 6.43
N ARG A 112 -16.87 18.88 6.18
CA ARG A 112 -17.73 18.10 5.29
C ARG A 112 -17.17 18.08 3.88
N GLY A 113 -17.29 16.94 3.19
CA GLY A 113 -16.75 16.74 1.85
C GLY A 113 -15.27 16.39 1.81
N GLN A 114 -14.57 16.36 2.95
CA GLN A 114 -13.18 15.96 3.04
C GLN A 114 -13.03 14.48 2.72
N GLU A 115 -11.95 14.14 2.01
CA GLU A 115 -11.67 12.77 1.58
C GLU A 115 -11.27 11.88 2.77
N VAL A 116 -11.82 10.69 2.78
CA VAL A 116 -11.56 9.63 3.76
C VAL A 116 -11.06 8.40 3.01
N VAL A 117 -10.00 7.78 3.49
CA VAL A 117 -9.38 6.62 2.85
C VAL A 117 -9.47 5.42 3.79
N SER A 118 -10.01 4.31 3.30
CA SER A 118 -10.02 3.06 4.06
C SER A 118 -8.63 2.41 4.02
N GLN A 119 -8.17 1.94 5.17
CA GLN A 119 -6.91 1.19 5.26
C GLN A 119 -7.09 -0.30 4.97
N GLY A 120 -8.35 -0.80 4.88
CA GLY A 120 -8.67 -2.21 4.65
C GLY A 120 -8.20 -3.14 5.77
N ARG A 121 -7.97 -2.59 6.96
CA ARG A 121 -7.53 -3.32 8.16
C ARG A 121 -8.08 -2.67 9.41
N GLN A 122 -8.16 -3.42 10.49
CA GLN A 122 -8.54 -2.91 11.80
C GLN A 122 -7.41 -2.07 12.44
N ILE A 123 -7.77 -1.28 13.44
CA ILE A 123 -6.79 -0.54 14.23
C ILE A 123 -5.89 -1.53 14.96
N THR A 124 -4.58 -1.32 14.86
CA THR A 124 -3.57 -2.16 15.53
C THR A 124 -2.73 -1.32 16.49
N MET A 125 -2.47 -1.85 17.66
CA MET A 125 -1.55 -1.24 18.62
C MET A 125 -0.24 -2.02 18.67
N PRO A 126 0.91 -1.34 18.72
CA PRO A 126 2.18 -2.01 18.95
C PRO A 126 2.19 -2.61 20.36
N THR A 127 2.66 -3.85 20.49
CA THR A 127 2.83 -4.55 21.75
C THR A 127 4.27 -5.04 21.89
N GLY A 128 4.79 -5.12 23.10
CA GLY A 128 6.13 -5.63 23.39
C GLY A 128 6.95 -4.71 24.30
N GLU A 129 8.18 -5.13 24.58
CA GLU A 129 9.09 -4.40 25.48
C GLU A 129 9.47 -2.99 25.01
N ALA A 130 9.36 -2.72 23.71
CA ALA A 130 9.67 -1.39 23.14
C ALA A 130 8.60 -0.32 23.42
N VAL A 131 7.50 -0.67 24.09
CA VAL A 131 6.37 0.25 24.39
C VAL A 131 6.45 0.77 25.83
N TYR A 132 7.34 0.21 26.64
CA TYR A 132 7.55 0.58 28.04
C TYR A 132 8.75 1.49 28.25
#